data_05ce54fea95cfe56282b5d9218b9b72e
#
_entry.id   05ce54fea95cfe56282b5d9218b9b72e
#
_cell.length_a   1.000
_cell.length_b   1.000
_cell.length_c   1.000
_cell.angle_alpha   90.00
_cell.angle_beta   90.00
_cell.angle_gamma   90.00
#
_symmetry.space_group_name_H-M   'P 1'
#
loop_
_entity.id
_entity.type
_entity.pdbx_description
1 polymer ?
#
loop_
_entity_poly.entity_id
_entity_poly.type
_entity_poly.pdbx_seq_one_letter_code
_entity_poly.pdbx_strand_id
1 'polypeptide(L)'
;MSPRVPISIALVLCLLLSGCIGDEGTLKFEGTAISGPVAGDFTLTDQDGNQVSLRDYSGDVVVVMFIFTRCPNVCPVTTQNLGEVADQLGDEMDGVTFLSISVDPEYDTQERLK
;
A
#
# COMPACT_ATOMS: atom_id res chain seq x y z
N MET A 1 19.87 -55.07 26.71
CA MET A 1 18.56 -55.22 26.03
C MET A 1 18.30 -53.90 25.33
N SER A 2 18.55 -53.82 24.02
CA SER A 2 18.28 -52.59 23.23
C SER A 2 16.82 -52.61 22.78
N PRO A 3 16.00 -51.59 23.08
CA PRO A 3 14.63 -51.53 22.58
C PRO A 3 14.66 -51.33 21.06
N ARG A 4 14.25 -52.36 20.34
CA ARG A 4 14.02 -52.26 18.89
C ARG A 4 12.75 -51.46 18.65
N VAL A 5 12.89 -50.17 18.47
CA VAL A 5 11.75 -49.34 18.01
C VAL A 5 11.36 -49.86 16.61
N PRO A 6 10.14 -50.32 16.40
CA PRO A 6 9.72 -50.80 15.09
C PRO A 6 9.78 -49.67 14.07
N ILE A 7 10.35 -49.96 12.92
CA ILE A 7 10.58 -49.01 11.80
C ILE A 7 9.30 -48.20 11.46
N SER A 8 8.12 -48.84 11.62
CA SER A 8 6.82 -48.22 11.41
C SER A 8 6.57 -47.02 12.34
N ILE A 9 7.01 -47.06 13.61
CA ILE A 9 6.84 -45.95 14.56
C ILE A 9 7.76 -44.81 14.22
N ALA A 10 9.00 -45.11 13.80
CA ALA A 10 9.95 -44.09 13.35
C ALA A 10 9.48 -43.37 12.08
N LEU A 11 8.86 -44.08 11.16
CA LEU A 11 8.32 -43.54 9.90
C LEU A 11 7.10 -42.60 10.16
N VAL A 12 6.21 -42.97 11.08
CA VAL A 12 5.08 -42.15 11.48
C VAL A 12 5.53 -40.88 12.22
N LEU A 13 6.57 -41.00 13.07
CA LEU A 13 7.13 -39.86 13.79
C LEU A 13 7.81 -38.86 12.84
N CYS A 14 8.48 -39.33 11.78
CA CYS A 14 9.04 -38.45 10.73
C CYS A 14 7.96 -37.70 9.94
N LEU A 15 6.81 -38.31 9.69
CA LEU A 15 5.70 -37.68 8.98
C LEU A 15 5.01 -36.59 9.83
N LEU A 16 5.03 -36.72 11.15
CA LEU A 16 4.44 -35.73 12.05
C LEU A 16 5.38 -34.52 12.30
N LEU A 17 6.67 -34.64 11.97
CA LEU A 17 7.66 -33.57 12.07
C LEU A 17 7.83 -32.77 10.77
N SER A 18 7.10 -33.12 9.71
CA SER A 18 6.98 -32.31 8.49
C SER A 18 6.09 -31.09 8.77
N GLY A 19 6.44 -30.32 9.81
CA GLY A 19 5.89 -28.99 10.03
C GLY A 19 6.20 -28.17 8.79
N CYS A 20 5.18 -27.61 8.17
CA CYS A 20 5.33 -26.58 7.15
C CYS A 20 6.33 -25.55 7.64
N ILE A 21 7.51 -25.54 7.04
CA ILE A 21 8.35 -24.34 7.03
C ILE A 21 7.55 -23.36 6.18
N GLY A 22 6.69 -22.58 6.84
CA GLY A 22 6.10 -21.43 6.22
C GLY A 22 7.26 -20.55 5.78
N ASP A 23 7.43 -20.39 4.48
CA ASP A 23 8.21 -19.29 3.94
C ASP A 23 7.51 -18.03 4.46
N GLU A 24 8.05 -17.42 5.51
CA GLU A 24 7.72 -16.06 5.86
C GLU A 24 8.23 -15.23 4.70
N GLY A 25 7.34 -15.07 3.69
CA GLY A 25 7.61 -14.19 2.58
C GLY A 25 7.95 -12.83 3.14
N THR A 26 9.25 -12.56 3.24
CA THR A 26 9.74 -11.22 3.56
C THR A 26 9.14 -10.31 2.53
N LEU A 27 8.18 -9.47 2.95
CA LEU A 27 7.59 -8.45 2.09
C LEU A 27 8.75 -7.60 1.57
N LYS A 28 9.08 -7.80 0.30
CA LYS A 28 10.12 -7.03 -0.37
C LYS A 28 9.51 -5.69 -0.75
N PHE A 29 9.83 -4.66 0.01
CA PHE A 29 9.42 -3.30 -0.33
C PHE A 29 10.24 -2.80 -1.52
N GLU A 30 9.57 -2.46 -2.61
CA GLU A 30 10.16 -1.85 -3.80
C GLU A 30 10.10 -0.32 -3.66
N GLY A 31 10.91 0.22 -2.78
CA GLY A 31 10.95 1.67 -2.53
C GLY A 31 12.12 2.05 -1.64
N THR A 32 12.30 3.35 -1.47
CA THR A 32 13.33 3.89 -0.57
C THR A 32 12.67 4.30 0.74
N ALA A 33 13.06 3.62 1.82
CA ALA A 33 12.67 4.07 3.15
C ALA A 33 13.37 5.39 3.47
N ILE A 34 12.59 6.43 3.74
CA ILE A 34 13.09 7.73 4.14
C ILE A 34 13.02 7.82 5.66
N SER A 35 14.18 7.76 6.32
CA SER A 35 14.30 8.09 7.73
C SER A 35 14.46 9.60 7.86
N GLY A 36 13.42 10.28 8.30
CA GLY A 36 13.38 11.73 8.42
C GLY A 36 12.33 12.20 9.42
N PRO A 37 12.17 13.52 9.58
CA PRO A 37 11.08 14.05 10.38
C PRO A 37 9.73 13.62 9.78
N VAL A 38 8.71 13.62 10.63
CA VAL A 38 7.31 13.41 10.19
C VAL A 38 6.99 14.38 9.05
N ALA A 39 6.24 13.93 8.05
CA ALA A 39 5.80 14.76 6.95
C ALA A 39 5.13 16.04 7.49
N GLY A 40 5.51 17.20 6.93
CA GLY A 40 4.87 18.47 7.29
C GLY A 40 3.39 18.45 6.95
N ASP A 41 2.56 18.99 7.84
CA ASP A 41 1.15 19.15 7.56
C ASP A 41 0.92 20.20 6.47
N PHE A 42 -0.11 20.00 5.67
CA PHE A 42 -0.59 20.93 4.67
C PHE A 42 -2.12 21.01 4.70
N THR A 43 -2.66 22.09 4.19
CA THR A 43 -4.09 22.24 3.94
C THR A 43 -4.28 22.71 2.51
N LEU A 44 -5.04 21.98 1.72
CA LEU A 44 -5.34 22.26 0.32
C LEU A 44 -6.85 22.25 0.11
N THR A 45 -7.30 22.79 -1.03
CA THR A 45 -8.71 22.77 -1.42
C THR A 45 -8.92 21.61 -2.38
N ASP A 46 -9.90 20.74 -2.09
CA ASP A 46 -10.27 19.63 -2.96
C ASP A 46 -11.10 20.08 -4.19
N GLN A 47 -11.40 19.14 -5.08
CA GLN A 47 -12.20 19.37 -6.27
C GLN A 47 -13.64 19.83 -5.97
N ASP A 48 -14.13 19.60 -4.76
CA ASP A 48 -15.47 20.00 -4.31
C ASP A 48 -15.49 21.32 -3.54
N GLY A 49 -14.30 21.92 -3.33
CA GLY A 49 -14.14 23.20 -2.65
C GLY A 49 -13.96 23.09 -1.13
N ASN A 50 -13.78 21.88 -0.59
CA ASN A 50 -13.55 21.68 0.83
C ASN A 50 -12.06 21.86 1.16
N GLN A 51 -11.79 22.28 2.39
CA GLN A 51 -10.43 22.29 2.92
C GLN A 51 -10.07 20.92 3.44
N VAL A 52 -8.96 20.37 2.95
CA VAL A 52 -8.45 19.05 3.29
C VAL A 52 -7.02 19.19 3.82
N SER A 53 -6.76 18.67 4.99
CA SER A 53 -5.44 18.67 5.61
C SER A 53 -4.89 17.25 5.74
N LEU A 54 -3.57 17.09 5.69
CA LEU A 54 -2.94 15.78 5.88
C LEU A 54 -3.33 15.16 7.23
N ARG A 55 -3.48 15.97 8.27
CA ARG A 55 -3.90 15.54 9.62
C ARG A 55 -5.29 14.90 9.67
N ASP A 56 -6.17 15.20 8.71
CA ASP A 56 -7.53 14.65 8.67
C ASP A 56 -7.52 13.14 8.44
N TYR A 57 -6.41 12.61 7.92
CA TYR A 57 -6.17 11.19 7.67
C TYR A 57 -5.23 10.56 8.71
N SER A 58 -5.17 11.13 9.91
CA SER A 58 -4.33 10.59 11.00
C SER A 58 -4.79 9.20 11.41
N GLY A 59 -3.94 8.23 11.30
CA GLY A 59 -4.22 6.81 11.56
C GLY A 59 -4.31 5.96 10.31
N ASP A 60 -4.45 6.58 9.14
CA ASP A 60 -4.46 5.89 7.86
C ASP A 60 -3.06 5.78 7.24
N VAL A 61 -2.92 4.83 6.33
CA VAL A 61 -1.82 4.83 5.36
C VAL A 61 -2.17 5.80 4.25
N VAL A 62 -1.44 6.91 4.15
CA VAL A 62 -1.70 7.94 3.13
C VAL A 62 -0.71 7.81 1.99
N VAL A 63 -1.22 7.57 0.79
CA VAL A 63 -0.44 7.54 -0.46
C VAL A 63 -0.63 8.87 -1.17
N VAL A 64 0.44 9.66 -1.27
CA VAL A 64 0.42 10.97 -1.95
C VAL A 64 1.01 10.82 -3.34
N MET A 65 0.27 11.28 -4.35
CA MET A 65 0.71 11.36 -5.73
C MET A 65 0.62 12.80 -6.23
N PHE A 66 1.67 13.28 -6.90
CA PHE A 66 1.65 14.57 -7.58
C PHE A 66 1.26 14.40 -9.04
N ILE A 67 0.27 15.17 -9.49
CA ILE A 67 -0.30 15.07 -10.85
C ILE A 67 -0.40 16.44 -11.51
N PHE A 68 -0.65 16.45 -12.81
CA PHE A 68 -1.21 17.58 -13.55
C PHE A 68 -2.05 17.04 -14.72
N THR A 69 -3.22 17.63 -14.97
CA THR A 69 -4.20 17.06 -15.91
C THR A 69 -3.73 17.06 -17.36
N ARG A 70 -2.78 17.93 -17.71
CA ARG A 70 -2.17 17.96 -19.05
C ARG A 70 -1.05 16.96 -19.26
N CYS A 71 -0.78 16.08 -18.28
CA CYS A 71 0.24 15.06 -18.40
C CYS A 71 -0.16 13.99 -19.44
N PRO A 72 0.56 13.85 -20.56
CA PRO A 72 0.12 12.96 -21.63
C PRO A 72 0.46 11.47 -21.38
N ASN A 73 1.36 11.18 -20.45
CA ASN A 73 1.95 9.85 -20.34
C ASN A 73 1.90 9.26 -18.92
N VAL A 74 2.75 9.78 -18.02
CA VAL A 74 3.01 9.10 -16.74
C VAL A 74 1.82 9.18 -15.77
N CYS A 75 1.12 10.32 -15.70
CA CYS A 75 0.02 10.47 -14.74
C CYS A 75 -1.15 9.52 -15.01
N PRO A 76 -1.65 9.35 -16.25
CA PRO A 76 -2.69 8.37 -16.54
C PRO A 76 -2.29 6.95 -16.15
N VAL A 77 -1.07 6.54 -16.48
CA VAL A 77 -0.55 5.20 -16.13
C VAL A 77 -0.45 5.02 -14.61
N THR A 78 0.06 6.02 -13.90
CA THR A 78 0.18 5.94 -12.44
C THR A 78 -1.20 5.90 -11.77
N THR A 79 -2.15 6.70 -12.26
CA THR A 79 -3.52 6.69 -11.74
C THR A 79 -4.19 5.33 -11.96
N GLN A 80 -4.01 4.73 -13.13
CA GLN A 80 -4.51 3.39 -13.40
C GLN A 80 -3.89 2.35 -12.46
N ASN A 81 -2.57 2.37 -12.27
CA ASN A 81 -1.88 1.46 -11.37
C ASN A 81 -2.38 1.60 -9.92
N LEU A 82 -2.66 2.82 -9.45
CA LEU A 82 -3.25 3.02 -8.13
C LEU A 82 -4.66 2.45 -8.02
N GLY A 83 -5.46 2.55 -9.09
CA GLY A 83 -6.77 1.90 -9.17
C GLY A 83 -6.64 0.38 -9.04
N GLU A 84 -5.69 -0.23 -9.74
CA GLU A 84 -5.43 -1.67 -9.65
C GLU A 84 -4.96 -2.08 -8.24
N VAL A 85 -4.16 -1.24 -7.57
CA VAL A 85 -3.76 -1.48 -6.17
C VAL A 85 -4.98 -1.42 -5.25
N ALA A 86 -5.86 -0.44 -5.42
CA ALA A 86 -7.09 -0.34 -4.63
C ALA A 86 -7.98 -1.57 -4.81
N ASP A 87 -8.12 -2.05 -6.04
CA ASP A 87 -8.90 -3.28 -6.35
C ASP A 87 -8.27 -4.52 -5.69
N GLN A 88 -6.93 -4.61 -5.67
CA GLN A 88 -6.22 -5.74 -5.03
C GLN A 88 -6.31 -5.71 -3.51
N LEU A 89 -6.35 -4.54 -2.89
CA LEU A 89 -6.51 -4.39 -1.45
C LEU A 89 -7.92 -4.80 -0.98
N GLY A 90 -8.94 -4.61 -1.82
CA GLY A 90 -10.31 -5.01 -1.49
C GLY A 90 -10.74 -4.50 -0.11
N ASP A 91 -11.03 -5.40 0.81
CA ASP A 91 -11.47 -5.07 2.17
C ASP A 91 -10.35 -4.39 3.01
N GLU A 92 -9.07 -4.53 2.61
CA GLU A 92 -7.93 -3.88 3.28
C GLU A 92 -7.79 -2.39 2.89
N MET A 93 -8.64 -1.89 1.99
CA MET A 93 -8.74 -0.46 1.68
C MET A 93 -9.22 0.38 2.87
N ASP A 94 -9.86 -0.23 3.85
CA ASP A 94 -10.21 0.46 5.10
C ASP A 94 -8.93 0.91 5.82
N GLY A 95 -8.79 2.22 6.01
CA GLY A 95 -7.56 2.82 6.55
C GLY A 95 -6.45 3.09 5.53
N VAL A 96 -6.75 3.07 4.22
CA VAL A 96 -5.84 3.53 3.17
C VAL A 96 -6.46 4.69 2.40
N THR A 97 -5.75 5.80 2.27
CA THR A 97 -6.21 6.99 1.55
C THR A 97 -5.24 7.35 0.42
N PHE A 98 -5.77 7.60 -0.77
CA PHE A 98 -5.02 8.10 -1.92
C PHE A 98 -5.30 9.60 -2.11
N LEU A 99 -4.25 10.42 -2.05
CA LEU A 99 -4.31 11.85 -2.29
C LEU A 99 -3.58 12.20 -3.58
N SER A 100 -4.32 12.65 -4.58
CA SER A 100 -3.75 13.21 -5.83
C SER A 100 -3.69 14.72 -5.73
N ILE A 101 -2.48 15.28 -5.69
CA ILE A 101 -2.25 16.72 -5.54
C ILE A 101 -1.78 17.29 -6.88
N SER A 102 -2.55 18.26 -7.43
CA SER A 102 -2.12 18.95 -8.64
C SER A 102 -0.95 19.88 -8.36
N VAL A 103 0.03 19.87 -9.27
CA VAL A 103 1.17 20.80 -9.29
C VAL A 103 1.01 21.91 -10.34
N ASP A 104 -0.13 21.98 -11.02
CA ASP A 104 -0.45 22.99 -12.03
C ASP A 104 -1.78 23.70 -11.71
N PRO A 105 -1.88 24.40 -10.55
CA PRO A 105 -3.14 24.93 -10.03
C PRO A 105 -3.76 26.03 -10.92
N GLU A 106 -2.98 26.66 -11.77
CA GLU A 106 -3.50 27.66 -12.73
C GLU A 106 -4.32 27.01 -13.83
N TYR A 107 -3.99 25.79 -14.22
CA TYR A 107 -4.72 25.04 -15.24
C TYR A 107 -5.72 24.06 -14.63
N ASP A 108 -5.33 23.34 -13.60
CA ASP A 108 -6.10 22.29 -12.95
C ASP A 108 -7.10 22.90 -11.96
N THR A 109 -8.14 23.52 -12.50
CA THR A 109 -9.23 24.05 -11.68
C THR A 109 -10.05 22.93 -11.05
N GLN A 110 -10.81 23.25 -10.01
CA GLN A 110 -11.73 22.30 -9.36
C GLN A 110 -12.65 21.59 -10.34
N GLU A 111 -13.12 22.31 -11.35
CA GLU A 111 -14.00 21.77 -12.40
C GLU A 111 -13.28 20.73 -13.28
N ARG A 112 -11.97 20.89 -13.49
CA ARG A 112 -11.18 19.94 -14.30
C ARG A 112 -10.72 18.73 -13.52
N LEU A 113 -10.67 18.83 -12.20
CA LEU A 113 -10.29 17.74 -11.32
C LEU A 113 -11.47 16.82 -10.95
N LYS A 114 -12.70 17.18 -11.30
CA LYS A 114 -13.90 16.35 -11.18
C LYS A 114 -13.99 15.35 -12.30
#